data_a2bd0aa910181b9b8b85f6713f321414
#
_entry.id   a2bd0aa910181b9b8b85f6713f321414
#
_cell.length_a   1.000
_cell.length_b   1.000
_cell.length_c   1.000
_cell.angle_alpha   90.00
_cell.angle_beta   90.00
_cell.angle_gamma   90.00
#
_symmetry.space_group_name_H-M   'P 1'
#
loop_
_entity.id
_entity.type
_entity.pdbx_description
1 polymer ?
#
loop_
_entity_poly.entity_id
_entity_poly.type
_entity_poly.pdbx_seq_one_letter_code
_entity_poly.pdbx_strand_id
1 'polypeptide(L)'
;EHLNLLVGDTIYFSADDGSTDVELWAHDTSNHSTWRVADICSVGSCNLAPAYGRPDGSAPGYNMQVLVGDTFYFDAFTSSTGVELWAHDTSNDSTWNAAEMTSGTGSGISAVSFNMLQIAVGDTLYFSAQDGSNSMELWAHRGAEFTPSPANVNGASSCSSSPSLPLGLSIDSSTCTISGTPTSP
;
A
#
# COMPACT_ATOMS: atom_id res chain seq x y z
N GLU A 1 11.17 -7.09 -12.36
CA GLU A 1 10.77 -7.69 -11.08
C GLU A 1 9.28 -7.43 -10.90
N HIS A 2 8.60 -8.27 -10.17
CA HIS A 2 7.16 -8.17 -9.93
C HIS A 2 6.95 -8.24 -8.42
N LEU A 3 5.81 -7.75 -7.93
CA LEU A 3 5.46 -7.83 -6.53
C LEU A 3 5.61 -9.27 -6.02
N ASN A 4 6.33 -9.44 -4.92
CA ASN A 4 6.42 -10.68 -4.16
C ASN A 4 6.67 -10.35 -2.68
N LEU A 5 5.66 -10.44 -1.87
CA LEU A 5 5.70 -10.07 -0.47
C LEU A 5 5.03 -11.14 0.38
N LEU A 6 5.68 -11.56 1.47
CA LEU A 6 5.09 -12.46 2.47
C LEU A 6 4.63 -11.65 3.68
N VAL A 7 3.35 -11.76 4.02
CA VAL A 7 2.78 -11.16 5.23
C VAL A 7 2.02 -12.25 5.99
N GLY A 8 2.51 -12.61 7.17
CA GLY A 8 2.00 -13.80 7.88
C GLY A 8 2.17 -15.06 7.02
N ASP A 9 1.08 -15.78 6.80
CA ASP A 9 1.05 -16.99 5.96
C ASP A 9 0.63 -16.70 4.50
N THR A 10 0.43 -15.43 4.14
CA THR A 10 -0.05 -15.03 2.83
C THR A 10 1.06 -14.43 1.97
N ILE A 11 1.24 -14.98 0.78
CA ILE A 11 2.13 -14.45 -0.26
C ILE A 11 1.30 -13.56 -1.19
N TYR A 12 1.66 -12.30 -1.30
CA TYR A 12 1.11 -11.37 -2.29
C TYR A 12 2.04 -11.27 -3.50
N PHE A 13 1.48 -11.30 -4.70
CA PHE A 13 2.26 -11.34 -5.95
C PHE A 13 1.47 -10.78 -7.13
N SER A 14 2.19 -10.44 -8.19
CA SER A 14 1.61 -10.05 -9.47
C SER A 14 1.43 -11.27 -10.34
N ALA A 15 0.23 -11.50 -10.88
CA ALA A 15 -0.03 -12.59 -11.81
C ALA A 15 -1.12 -12.23 -12.82
N ASP A 16 -1.08 -12.94 -13.95
CA ASP A 16 -2.07 -12.95 -15.02
C ASP A 16 -2.75 -14.32 -15.06
N ASP A 17 -4.06 -14.36 -15.02
CA ASP A 17 -4.86 -15.58 -15.16
C ASP A 17 -5.30 -15.86 -16.60
N GLY A 18 -4.84 -15.05 -17.55
CA GLY A 18 -5.22 -15.11 -18.96
C GLY A 18 -6.55 -14.44 -19.29
N SER A 19 -7.19 -13.80 -18.33
CA SER A 19 -8.47 -13.11 -18.53
C SER A 19 -8.51 -11.67 -18.01
N THR A 20 -7.60 -11.30 -17.11
CA THR A 20 -7.61 -10.00 -16.42
C THR A 20 -6.32 -9.22 -16.50
N ASP A 21 -5.39 -9.64 -17.38
CA ASP A 21 -4.04 -9.08 -17.44
C ASP A 21 -3.31 -9.21 -16.08
N VAL A 22 -2.18 -8.53 -15.88
CA VAL A 22 -1.39 -8.66 -14.65
C VAL A 22 -1.97 -7.83 -13.52
N GLU A 23 -2.50 -8.49 -12.51
CA GLU A 23 -3.16 -7.89 -11.36
C GLU A 23 -2.57 -8.36 -10.01
N LEU A 24 -3.12 -7.84 -8.88
CA LEU A 24 -2.71 -8.22 -7.54
C LEU A 24 -3.39 -9.52 -7.10
N TRP A 25 -2.58 -10.51 -6.74
CA TRP A 25 -2.99 -11.83 -6.30
C TRP A 25 -2.42 -12.18 -4.93
N ALA A 26 -3.05 -13.12 -4.25
CA ALA A 26 -2.59 -13.68 -3.00
C ALA A 26 -2.69 -15.20 -2.98
N HIS A 27 -1.78 -15.83 -2.21
CA HIS A 27 -1.77 -17.25 -1.92
C HIS A 27 -1.57 -17.47 -0.42
N ASP A 28 -2.53 -18.11 0.22
CA ASP A 28 -2.42 -18.53 1.62
C ASP A 28 -1.71 -19.88 1.69
N THR A 29 -0.54 -19.91 2.31
CA THR A 29 0.30 -21.09 2.43
C THR A 29 -0.25 -22.11 3.46
N SER A 30 -1.13 -21.69 4.35
CA SER A 30 -1.70 -22.53 5.39
C SER A 30 -2.81 -23.47 4.87
N ASN A 31 -3.59 -23.01 3.90
CA ASN A 31 -4.72 -23.74 3.32
C ASN A 31 -4.60 -23.96 1.80
N HIS A 32 -3.53 -23.42 1.17
CA HIS A 32 -3.25 -23.52 -0.27
C HIS A 32 -4.30 -22.86 -1.17
N SER A 33 -5.04 -21.88 -0.67
CA SER A 33 -5.95 -21.09 -1.51
C SER A 33 -5.23 -19.98 -2.23
N THR A 34 -5.66 -19.70 -3.46
CA THR A 34 -5.17 -18.61 -4.29
C THR A 34 -6.34 -17.78 -4.80
N TRP A 35 -6.25 -16.46 -4.70
CA TRP A 35 -7.32 -15.56 -5.17
C TRP A 35 -6.73 -14.26 -5.72
N ARG A 36 -7.53 -13.59 -6.57
CA ARG A 36 -7.24 -12.22 -6.99
C ARG A 36 -7.67 -11.27 -5.90
N VAL A 37 -6.74 -10.46 -5.39
CA VAL A 37 -6.97 -9.47 -4.33
C VAL A 37 -7.66 -8.25 -4.89
N ALA A 38 -7.17 -7.73 -6.02
CA ALA A 38 -7.72 -6.54 -6.65
C ALA A 38 -7.61 -6.60 -8.17
N ASP A 39 -8.65 -6.08 -8.84
CA ASP A 39 -8.67 -5.74 -10.26
C ASP A 39 -8.45 -4.22 -10.34
N ILE A 40 -7.18 -3.83 -10.36
CA ILE A 40 -6.79 -2.41 -10.31
C ILE A 40 -7.03 -1.76 -11.66
N CYS A 41 -6.82 -2.52 -12.72
CA CYS A 41 -6.98 -2.02 -14.06
C CYS A 41 -7.69 -3.03 -14.98
N SER A 42 -8.96 -2.75 -15.24
CA SER A 42 -9.85 -3.65 -15.99
C SER A 42 -9.34 -3.96 -17.40
N VAL A 43 -9.55 -5.20 -17.81
CA VAL A 43 -9.18 -5.74 -19.14
C VAL A 43 -9.50 -4.81 -20.30
N GLY A 44 -8.54 -4.64 -21.19
CA GLY A 44 -8.66 -3.82 -22.40
C GLY A 44 -8.52 -2.31 -22.18
N SER A 45 -8.44 -1.88 -20.91
CA SER A 45 -8.19 -0.46 -20.56
C SER A 45 -6.73 -0.18 -20.26
N CYS A 46 -5.94 -1.21 -19.99
CA CYS A 46 -4.59 -1.11 -19.46
C CYS A 46 -3.51 -1.73 -20.34
N ASN A 47 -3.70 -1.65 -21.63
CA ASN A 47 -2.61 -1.96 -22.57
C ASN A 47 -1.54 -0.87 -22.44
N LEU A 48 -0.59 -1.10 -21.54
CA LEU A 48 0.63 -0.32 -21.53
C LEU A 48 1.38 -0.64 -22.82
N ALA A 49 1.49 0.37 -23.68
CA ALA A 49 2.33 0.24 -24.85
C ALA A 49 3.70 -0.33 -24.42
N PRO A 50 4.31 -1.22 -25.22
CA PRO A 50 5.62 -1.83 -24.94
C PRO A 50 6.74 -0.82 -24.63
N ALA A 51 6.49 0.46 -24.84
CA ALA A 51 7.41 1.57 -24.60
C ALA A 51 7.95 1.66 -23.16
N TYR A 52 7.26 1.06 -22.17
CA TYR A 52 7.69 1.12 -20.77
C TYR A 52 8.19 -0.22 -20.23
N GLY A 53 8.20 -1.29 -21.04
CA GLY A 53 8.68 -2.61 -20.62
C GLY A 53 7.85 -3.26 -19.52
N ARG A 54 6.65 -2.74 -19.25
CA ARG A 54 5.70 -3.32 -18.28
C ARG A 54 4.80 -4.34 -18.98
N PRO A 55 4.36 -5.39 -18.29
CA PRO A 55 3.30 -6.26 -18.80
C PRO A 55 1.97 -5.49 -18.88
N ASP A 56 1.02 -6.02 -19.65
CA ASP A 56 -0.34 -5.51 -19.69
C ASP A 56 -1.00 -5.65 -18.30
N GLY A 57 -1.99 -4.80 -18.00
CA GLY A 57 -2.64 -4.73 -16.70
C GLY A 57 -2.05 -3.67 -15.77
N SER A 58 -2.37 -3.75 -14.49
CA SER A 58 -1.88 -2.80 -13.49
C SER A 58 -0.42 -3.00 -13.11
N ALA A 59 0.13 -4.20 -13.34
CA ALA A 59 1.51 -4.59 -13.03
C ALA A 59 1.96 -4.15 -11.62
N PRO A 60 1.30 -4.60 -10.54
CA PRO A 60 1.57 -4.15 -9.18
C PRO A 60 3.00 -4.47 -8.76
N GLY A 61 3.65 -3.51 -8.07
CA GLY A 61 4.98 -3.69 -7.50
C GLY A 61 6.10 -3.88 -8.52
N TYR A 62 5.93 -3.35 -9.73
CA TYR A 62 6.94 -3.47 -10.78
C TYR A 62 8.23 -2.73 -10.42
N ASN A 63 8.13 -1.57 -9.77
CA ASN A 63 9.29 -0.79 -9.34
C ASN A 63 9.41 -0.69 -7.82
N MET A 64 8.30 -0.81 -7.10
CA MET A 64 8.26 -0.49 -5.70
C MET A 64 7.32 -1.41 -4.93
N GLN A 65 7.79 -1.90 -3.76
CA GLN A 65 6.98 -2.64 -2.78
C GLN A 65 7.57 -2.47 -1.38
N VAL A 66 6.80 -1.96 -0.43
CA VAL A 66 7.24 -1.73 0.95
C VAL A 66 6.12 -2.02 1.93
N LEU A 67 6.40 -2.83 2.96
CA LEU A 67 5.47 -3.08 4.06
C LEU A 67 5.66 -2.04 5.17
N VAL A 68 4.56 -1.44 5.62
CA VAL A 68 4.51 -0.50 6.75
C VAL A 68 3.35 -0.92 7.66
N GLY A 69 3.64 -1.53 8.78
CA GLY A 69 2.60 -2.14 9.63
C GLY A 69 1.85 -3.24 8.89
N ASP A 70 0.53 -3.18 8.87
CA ASP A 70 -0.34 -4.12 8.16
C ASP A 70 -0.64 -3.69 6.71
N THR A 71 -0.09 -2.57 6.27
CA THR A 71 -0.30 -2.03 4.93
C THR A 71 0.96 -2.17 4.09
N PHE A 72 0.87 -2.77 2.92
CA PHE A 72 1.96 -2.68 1.96
C PHE A 72 1.64 -1.70 0.83
N TYR A 73 2.64 -0.92 0.47
CA TYR A 73 2.60 0.07 -0.59
C TYR A 73 3.34 -0.46 -1.80
N PHE A 74 2.80 -0.18 -2.98
CA PHE A 74 3.35 -0.63 -4.25
C PHE A 74 2.98 0.34 -5.37
N ASP A 75 3.71 0.31 -6.45
CA ASP A 75 3.33 1.03 -7.65
C ASP A 75 2.36 0.19 -8.49
N ALA A 76 1.34 0.83 -9.05
CA ALA A 76 0.45 0.19 -10.01
C ALA A 76 -0.04 1.20 -11.05
N PHE A 77 -0.38 0.69 -12.23
CA PHE A 77 -0.85 1.48 -13.36
C PHE A 77 -2.37 1.43 -13.49
N THR A 78 -2.96 2.57 -13.83
CA THR A 78 -4.28 2.64 -14.44
C THR A 78 -4.25 3.53 -15.68
N SER A 79 -5.18 3.32 -16.60
CA SER A 79 -5.28 4.16 -17.81
C SER A 79 -5.69 5.60 -17.53
N SER A 80 -6.27 5.89 -16.37
CA SER A 80 -6.74 7.21 -15.97
C SER A 80 -5.70 8.02 -15.22
N THR A 81 -4.81 7.38 -14.46
CA THR A 81 -3.86 8.06 -13.56
C THR A 81 -2.40 7.78 -13.85
N GLY A 82 -2.10 6.88 -14.81
CA GLY A 82 -0.73 6.42 -15.01
C GLY A 82 -0.24 5.52 -13.87
N VAL A 83 1.07 5.52 -13.62
CA VAL A 83 1.70 4.72 -12.53
C VAL A 83 1.78 5.57 -11.27
N GLU A 84 1.02 5.19 -10.26
CA GLU A 84 0.90 5.92 -9.01
C GLU A 84 1.12 5.02 -7.79
N LEU A 85 1.11 5.60 -6.59
CA LEU A 85 1.24 4.88 -5.33
C LEU A 85 -0.09 4.23 -4.95
N TRP A 86 -0.06 2.92 -4.79
CA TRP A 86 -1.17 2.11 -4.31
C TRP A 86 -0.85 1.48 -2.97
N ALA A 87 -1.88 1.10 -2.25
CA ALA A 87 -1.78 0.44 -0.97
C ALA A 87 -2.77 -0.72 -0.85
N HIS A 88 -2.38 -1.73 -0.09
CA HIS A 88 -3.26 -2.82 0.34
C HIS A 88 -3.08 -3.04 1.84
N ASP A 89 -4.19 -2.96 2.58
CA ASP A 89 -4.24 -3.24 4.02
C ASP A 89 -4.65 -4.71 4.23
N THR A 90 -3.71 -5.48 4.76
CA THR A 90 -3.88 -6.92 4.98
C THR A 90 -4.81 -7.24 6.16
N SER A 91 -5.12 -6.27 7.01
CA SER A 91 -6.00 -6.45 8.16
C SER A 91 -7.48 -6.45 7.79
N ASN A 92 -7.86 -5.77 6.70
CA ASN A 92 -9.25 -5.62 6.25
C ASN A 92 -9.46 -5.94 4.77
N ASP A 93 -8.41 -6.40 4.07
CA ASP A 93 -8.42 -6.81 2.65
C ASP A 93 -8.85 -5.66 1.71
N SER A 94 -8.46 -4.42 1.99
CA SER A 94 -8.78 -3.27 1.16
C SER A 94 -7.60 -2.81 0.31
N THR A 95 -7.87 -2.47 -0.95
CA THR A 95 -6.88 -1.94 -1.91
C THR A 95 -7.35 -0.60 -2.45
N TRP A 96 -6.46 0.42 -2.46
CA TRP A 96 -6.80 1.76 -2.95
C TRP A 96 -5.59 2.49 -3.55
N ASN A 97 -5.86 3.51 -4.35
CA ASN A 97 -4.85 4.48 -4.75
C ASN A 97 -4.49 5.35 -3.54
N ALA A 98 -3.26 5.21 -3.04
CA ALA A 98 -2.80 5.88 -1.82
C ALA A 98 -2.38 7.33 -2.07
N ALA A 99 -1.80 7.61 -3.23
CA ALA A 99 -1.44 8.97 -3.63
C ALA A 99 -1.30 9.07 -5.15
N GLU A 100 -1.87 10.13 -5.71
CA GLU A 100 -1.68 10.56 -7.09
C GLU A 100 -0.68 11.71 -7.10
N MET A 101 0.57 11.43 -7.49
CA MET A 101 1.64 12.43 -7.54
C MET A 101 1.57 13.27 -8.80
N THR A 102 1.09 12.67 -9.90
CA THR A 102 0.97 13.37 -11.20
C THR A 102 -0.48 13.33 -11.65
N SER A 103 -1.05 14.48 -11.95
CA SER A 103 -2.46 14.56 -12.38
C SER A 103 -2.70 13.96 -13.77
N GLY A 104 -3.85 13.32 -13.96
CA GLY A 104 -4.27 12.72 -15.23
C GLY A 104 -3.46 11.45 -15.56
N THR A 105 -3.14 11.23 -16.82
CA THR A 105 -2.46 10.02 -17.30
C THR A 105 -0.93 10.03 -17.10
N GLY A 106 -0.39 11.05 -16.45
CA GLY A 106 1.02 11.10 -16.09
C GLY A 106 1.36 10.02 -15.05
N SER A 107 2.63 9.64 -14.98
CA SER A 107 3.10 8.66 -13.99
C SER A 107 3.96 9.35 -12.95
N GLY A 108 3.58 9.28 -11.68
CA GLY A 108 4.36 9.80 -10.57
C GLY A 108 5.51 8.88 -10.19
N ILE A 109 5.31 7.56 -10.34
CA ILE A 109 6.37 6.56 -10.12
C ILE A 109 6.91 6.13 -11.49
N SER A 110 8.14 6.52 -11.79
CA SER A 110 8.71 6.32 -13.12
C SER A 110 9.08 4.85 -13.37
N ALA A 111 8.63 4.34 -14.53
CA ALA A 111 8.94 2.99 -15.00
C ALA A 111 10.42 2.79 -15.42
N VAL A 112 11.22 3.84 -15.46
CA VAL A 112 12.57 3.82 -16.04
C VAL A 112 13.72 4.11 -15.06
N SER A 113 13.44 4.23 -13.76
CA SER A 113 14.48 4.56 -12.77
C SER A 113 14.92 3.32 -11.99
N PHE A 114 16.11 2.82 -12.29
CA PHE A 114 16.69 1.60 -11.71
C PHE A 114 17.19 1.73 -10.25
N ASN A 115 17.01 2.82 -9.56
CA ASN A 115 17.43 2.99 -8.16
C ASN A 115 16.46 3.91 -7.42
N MET A 116 15.21 3.50 -7.32
CA MET A 116 14.24 4.25 -6.55
C MET A 116 14.49 4.05 -5.06
N LEU A 117 14.60 5.16 -4.33
CA LEU A 117 14.51 5.09 -2.88
C LEU A 117 13.13 4.59 -2.48
N GLN A 118 13.09 3.58 -1.64
CA GLN A 118 11.88 3.08 -1.01
C GLN A 118 12.25 2.53 0.38
N ILE A 119 11.83 3.20 1.42
CA ILE A 119 12.14 2.82 2.80
C ILE A 119 11.02 3.21 3.74
N ALA A 120 10.69 2.31 4.65
CA ALA A 120 9.79 2.60 5.76
C ALA A 120 10.60 3.06 6.99
N VAL A 121 10.16 4.15 7.62
CA VAL A 121 10.69 4.63 8.89
C VAL A 121 9.50 4.91 9.82
N GLY A 122 9.29 4.04 10.80
CA GLY A 122 8.08 4.04 11.60
C GLY A 122 6.84 3.80 10.72
N ASP A 123 5.88 4.70 10.78
CA ASP A 123 4.63 4.68 10.03
C ASP A 123 4.69 5.47 8.69
N THR A 124 5.88 5.93 8.33
CA THR A 124 6.07 6.77 7.15
C THR A 124 6.88 6.03 6.08
N LEU A 125 6.33 5.98 4.87
CA LEU A 125 7.02 5.56 3.67
C LEU A 125 7.72 6.75 3.03
N TYR A 126 9.03 6.63 2.80
CA TYR A 126 9.83 7.56 1.99
C TYR A 126 10.18 6.89 0.66
N PHE A 127 9.95 7.60 -0.42
CA PHE A 127 10.16 7.06 -1.77
C PHE A 127 10.51 8.14 -2.79
N SER A 128 11.07 7.73 -3.91
CA SER A 128 11.34 8.63 -5.03
C SER A 128 10.15 8.67 -5.97
N ALA A 129 9.66 9.87 -6.28
CA ALA A 129 8.58 10.08 -7.24
C ALA A 129 8.73 11.44 -7.94
N GLN A 130 7.91 11.70 -8.96
CA GLN A 130 7.86 12.97 -9.69
C GLN A 130 6.43 13.53 -9.70
N ASP A 131 6.31 14.84 -9.77
CA ASP A 131 5.04 15.56 -9.83
C ASP A 131 4.62 16.00 -11.26
N GLY A 132 5.32 15.48 -12.27
CA GLY A 132 5.16 15.90 -13.67
C GLY A 132 6.14 17.00 -14.12
N SER A 133 6.99 17.51 -13.22
CA SER A 133 8.00 18.54 -13.53
C SER A 133 9.30 17.97 -14.12
N ASN A 134 9.37 16.68 -14.39
CA ASN A 134 10.52 15.93 -14.94
C ASN A 134 11.71 15.73 -13.98
N SER A 135 11.53 15.94 -12.69
CA SER A 135 12.54 15.66 -11.67
C SER A 135 12.06 14.58 -10.72
N MET A 136 12.97 13.66 -10.37
CA MET A 136 12.72 12.72 -9.27
C MET A 136 13.02 13.42 -7.95
N GLU A 137 12.08 13.38 -7.04
CA GLU A 137 12.16 14.04 -5.75
C GLU A 137 11.90 13.03 -4.63
N LEU A 138 12.29 13.40 -3.41
CA LEU A 138 11.97 12.63 -2.21
C LEU A 138 10.54 12.96 -1.77
N TRP A 139 9.71 11.95 -1.74
CA TRP A 139 8.35 12.00 -1.23
C TRP A 139 8.24 11.26 0.10
N ALA A 140 7.30 11.69 0.90
CA ALA A 140 6.91 11.02 2.13
C ALA A 140 5.40 10.79 2.13
N HIS A 141 4.99 9.55 2.34
CA HIS A 141 3.60 9.18 2.54
C HIS A 141 3.44 8.57 3.92
N ARG A 142 2.62 9.18 4.74
CA ARG A 142 2.22 8.62 6.01
C ARG A 142 0.94 7.82 5.77
N GLY A 143 0.95 6.55 6.14
CA GLY A 143 -0.24 5.72 6.13
C GLY A 143 -1.39 6.40 6.87
N ALA A 144 -2.62 6.03 6.55
CA ALA A 144 -3.77 6.53 7.29
C ALA A 144 -3.47 6.43 8.78
N GLU A 145 -3.67 7.53 9.52
CA GLU A 145 -3.49 7.51 10.97
C GLU A 145 -4.21 6.26 11.50
N PHE A 146 -3.47 5.45 12.26
CA PHE A 146 -4.08 4.34 12.99
C PHE A 146 -5.20 4.94 13.84
N THR A 147 -6.42 4.88 13.35
CA THR A 147 -7.60 5.05 14.18
C THR A 147 -7.83 3.68 14.81
N PRO A 148 -7.42 3.47 16.07
CA PRO A 148 -7.67 2.20 16.73
C PRO A 148 -9.19 2.04 16.80
N SER A 149 -9.70 1.13 15.97
CA SER A 149 -11.05 0.63 16.21
C SER A 149 -11.01 -0.12 17.53
N PRO A 150 -11.80 0.22 18.53
CA PRO A 150 -11.77 -0.52 19.78
C PRO A 150 -12.10 -1.96 19.46
N ALA A 151 -11.13 -2.84 19.67
CA ALA A 151 -11.43 -4.27 19.73
C ALA A 151 -12.62 -4.41 20.69
N ASN A 152 -13.64 -5.15 20.29
CA ASN A 152 -14.86 -5.33 21.08
C ASN A 152 -14.48 -6.08 22.38
N VAL A 153 -14.01 -5.32 23.37
CA VAL A 153 -13.57 -5.82 24.67
C VAL A 153 -14.78 -6.00 25.58
N ASN A 154 -15.73 -6.81 25.14
CA ASN A 154 -16.89 -7.20 25.92
C ASN A 154 -16.42 -7.75 27.28
N GLY A 155 -16.59 -6.93 28.31
CA GLY A 155 -16.31 -7.30 29.70
C GLY A 155 -15.00 -6.79 30.28
N ALA A 156 -14.21 -5.98 29.59
CA ALA A 156 -13.05 -5.32 30.20
C ALA A 156 -13.52 -4.26 31.20
N SER A 157 -13.03 -4.34 32.44
CA SER A 157 -13.34 -3.35 33.48
C SER A 157 -12.40 -2.15 33.47
N SER A 158 -11.28 -2.24 32.80
CA SER A 158 -10.33 -1.13 32.58
C SER A 158 -9.31 -1.49 31.50
N CYS A 159 -8.78 -0.48 30.81
CA CYS A 159 -7.72 -0.60 29.82
C CYS A 159 -6.50 0.23 30.20
N SER A 160 -5.33 -0.28 29.87
CA SER A 160 -4.06 0.43 29.98
C SER A 160 -3.14 0.05 28.83
N SER A 161 -2.18 0.90 28.51
CA SER A 161 -1.16 0.61 27.49
C SER A 161 0.18 0.23 28.10
N SER A 162 0.84 -0.75 27.51
CA SER A 162 2.24 -1.09 27.83
C SER A 162 2.96 -1.45 26.51
N PRO A 163 4.00 -0.69 26.12
CA PRO A 163 4.53 0.52 26.76
C PRO A 163 3.54 1.69 26.81
N SER A 164 3.90 2.77 27.51
CA SER A 164 3.07 3.99 27.58
C SER A 164 2.84 4.56 26.19
N LEU A 165 1.65 5.15 25.97
CA LEU A 165 1.35 5.81 24.71
C LEU A 165 2.32 6.95 24.41
N PRO A 166 2.60 7.24 23.13
CA PRO A 166 3.33 8.43 22.72
C PRO A 166 2.71 9.72 23.29
N LEU A 167 3.55 10.73 23.49
CA LEU A 167 3.09 12.05 23.95
C LEU A 167 1.98 12.59 23.01
N GLY A 168 0.92 13.12 23.62
CA GLY A 168 -0.23 13.65 22.90
C GLY A 168 -1.37 12.64 22.67
N LEU A 169 -1.16 11.36 23.00
CA LEU A 169 -2.21 10.35 23.01
C LEU A 169 -2.64 10.02 24.44
N SER A 170 -3.92 9.74 24.63
CA SER A 170 -4.52 9.27 25.87
C SER A 170 -5.44 8.08 25.63
N ILE A 171 -5.56 7.20 26.63
CA ILE A 171 -6.52 6.11 26.65
C ILE A 171 -7.61 6.38 27.66
N ASP A 172 -8.87 6.29 27.25
CA ASP A 172 -9.99 6.25 28.19
C ASP A 172 -10.09 4.84 28.76
N SER A 173 -9.82 4.72 30.07
CA SER A 173 -9.77 3.44 30.73
C SER A 173 -11.11 2.71 30.82
N SER A 174 -12.24 3.41 30.64
CA SER A 174 -13.58 2.83 30.70
C SER A 174 -14.10 2.36 29.34
N THR A 175 -13.73 3.04 28.29
CA THR A 175 -14.16 2.72 26.91
C THR A 175 -13.07 2.05 26.09
N CYS A 176 -11.83 1.99 26.60
CA CYS A 176 -10.63 1.54 25.88
C CYS A 176 -10.34 2.35 24.60
N THR A 177 -10.88 3.55 24.50
CA THR A 177 -10.68 4.40 23.34
C THR A 177 -9.38 5.18 23.48
N ILE A 178 -8.53 5.11 22.47
CA ILE A 178 -7.34 5.96 22.36
C ILE A 178 -7.73 7.21 21.58
N SER A 179 -7.35 8.37 22.09
CA SER A 179 -7.61 9.67 21.47
C SER A 179 -6.44 10.63 21.63
N GLY A 180 -6.39 11.66 20.81
CA GLY A 180 -5.35 12.68 20.82
C GLY A 180 -4.60 12.76 19.50
N THR A 181 -3.65 13.68 19.43
CA THR A 181 -2.72 13.84 18.30
C THR A 181 -1.32 13.58 18.80
N PRO A 182 -0.56 12.64 18.23
CA PRO A 182 0.83 12.42 18.64
C PRO A 182 1.62 13.70 18.47
N THR A 183 2.31 14.13 19.51
CA THR A 183 3.28 15.22 19.40
C THR A 183 4.64 14.57 19.10
N SER A 184 5.28 14.98 18.02
CA SER A 184 6.66 14.57 17.70
C SER A 184 7.58 14.84 18.88
N PRO A 185 8.53 13.93 19.22
CA PRO A 185 9.56 14.21 20.21
C PRO A 185 10.46 15.35 19.79
#